data_2132d8717bfcb2a1060fe732e648b483
#
_entry.id   2132d8717bfcb2a1060fe732e648b483
#
_cell.length_a   1.000
_cell.length_b   1.000
_cell.length_c   1.000
_cell.angle_alpha   90.00
_cell.angle_beta   90.00
_cell.angle_gamma   90.00
#
_symmetry.space_group_name_H-M   'P 1'
#
loop_
_entity.id
_entity.type
_entity.pdbx_description
1 polymer ?
#
loop_
_entity_poly.entity_id
_entity_poly.type
_entity_poly.pdbx_seq_one_letter_code
_entity_poly.pdbx_strand_id
1 'polypeptide(L)'
;MRIYNTLTKTKEELPKSEPVGIYVCGITPYDYSHVGHGRVYVLWDVFRRYFTYRGYQVKYVQNFTDIDDKIIAKAKEEGAEPQEVAERYIEDFLKVMDQLGVRKADIYPKVTDHXSEVIEVVEGLLEKGHAYVVEGESGSDVYFDLESFPEYGKLSGRCLADLEAGARVEVDSRKRNPMDFALWKAAKEGEPAWDSPWGPGRPGWHIECSAMALKYLGTNFTIHGGGSDLVFPHHENEIAQSECYTGQPFAKVWVHNGFVQVRGEKMSKSLGNFFTIRDVLREFSPRALRYFLISTHYRKPLSYSEEELTMAERSLERLTTAREQLRLFLEKKPQGETSLPLASLEEALQKIKDDFTAAMDDDLNTAGALASLHELATLTNKTIAQLTTPSQEELDFLRKLEETFSSLGDEVLGLWDPVEAEEDDAQVEPLLELILELRTKARSKRDWETADFIRDRLGELGYKIEDTPEGPRWKRS
;
A
#
# COMPACT_ATOMS: atom_id res chain seq x y z
N MET A 1 -5.61 -11.89 -17.39
CA MET A 1 -5.89 -11.16 -16.13
C MET A 1 -6.99 -10.15 -16.36
N ARG A 2 -8.03 -10.14 -15.52
CA ARG A 2 -9.15 -9.20 -15.63
C ARG A 2 -9.28 -8.39 -14.36
N ILE A 3 -9.63 -7.12 -14.50
CA ILE A 3 -9.77 -6.18 -13.38
C ILE A 3 -11.10 -5.45 -13.51
N TYR A 4 -11.82 -5.32 -12.40
CA TYR A 4 -13.08 -4.58 -12.37
C TYR A 4 -12.80 -3.09 -12.58
N ASN A 5 -13.49 -2.49 -13.56
CA ASN A 5 -13.34 -1.08 -13.89
C ASN A 5 -14.58 -0.33 -13.38
N THR A 6 -14.38 0.55 -12.42
CA THR A 6 -15.47 1.38 -11.88
C THR A 6 -16.18 2.18 -12.97
N LEU A 7 -15.43 2.62 -13.98
CA LEU A 7 -15.99 3.43 -15.06
C LEU A 7 -17.03 2.66 -15.89
N THR A 8 -16.72 1.41 -16.24
CA THR A 8 -17.61 0.60 -17.08
C THR A 8 -18.49 -0.36 -16.27
N LYS A 9 -18.17 -0.54 -15.00
CA LYS A 9 -18.86 -1.46 -14.08
C LYS A 9 -18.77 -2.92 -14.54
N THR A 10 -17.66 -3.26 -15.22
CA THR A 10 -17.41 -4.63 -15.71
C THR A 10 -15.94 -4.98 -15.48
N LYS A 11 -15.65 -6.28 -15.43
CA LYS A 11 -14.27 -6.76 -15.42
C LYS A 11 -13.71 -6.70 -16.84
N GLU A 12 -12.52 -6.14 -16.98
CA GLU A 12 -11.88 -5.94 -18.28
C GLU A 12 -10.49 -6.56 -18.30
N GLU A 13 -10.09 -7.00 -19.49
CA GLU A 13 -8.73 -7.52 -19.69
C GLU A 13 -7.70 -6.40 -19.55
N LEU A 14 -6.63 -6.67 -18.81
CA LEU A 14 -5.51 -5.74 -18.71
C LEU A 14 -4.62 -5.88 -19.94
N PRO A 15 -4.31 -4.80 -20.67
CA PRO A 15 -3.45 -4.89 -21.85
C PRO A 15 -2.04 -5.39 -21.49
N LYS A 16 -1.47 -6.27 -22.33
CA LYS A 16 -0.13 -6.84 -22.10
C LYS A 16 0.99 -6.06 -22.81
N SER A 17 0.65 -5.28 -23.83
CA SER A 17 1.63 -4.68 -24.73
C SER A 17 2.26 -3.38 -24.24
N GLU A 18 1.71 -2.78 -23.19
CA GLU A 18 2.16 -1.47 -22.70
C GLU A 18 2.65 -1.56 -21.27
N PRO A 19 3.58 -0.68 -20.84
CA PRO A 19 3.83 -0.60 -19.40
C PRO A 19 2.55 -0.23 -18.67
N VAL A 20 2.32 -0.85 -17.51
CA VAL A 20 1.16 -0.53 -16.68
C VAL A 20 1.48 0.75 -15.91
N GLY A 21 0.91 1.86 -16.34
CA GLY A 21 1.05 3.14 -15.65
C GLY A 21 -0.08 3.28 -14.65
N ILE A 22 0.28 3.48 -13.39
CA ILE A 22 -0.68 3.53 -12.28
C ILE A 22 -0.54 4.85 -11.54
N TYR A 23 -1.66 5.56 -11.33
CA TYR A 23 -1.70 6.73 -10.47
C TYR A 23 -2.64 6.45 -9.31
N VAL A 24 -2.15 6.60 -8.08
CA VAL A 24 -2.97 6.46 -6.87
C VAL A 24 -2.85 7.75 -6.06
N CYS A 25 -4.00 8.32 -5.70
CA CYS A 25 -4.00 9.51 -4.85
C CYS A 25 -3.40 9.17 -3.49
N GLY A 26 -2.42 9.97 -3.08
CA GLY A 26 -1.73 9.77 -1.83
C GLY A 26 -2.37 10.54 -0.68
N ILE A 27 -1.71 10.54 0.45
CA ILE A 27 -2.22 11.17 1.67
C ILE A 27 -2.09 12.69 1.63
N THR A 28 -2.92 13.34 2.48
CA THR A 28 -2.72 14.70 2.90
C THR A 28 -1.99 14.61 4.25
N PRO A 29 -0.70 14.96 4.31
CA PRO A 29 0.11 14.65 5.50
C PRO A 29 -0.05 15.69 6.61
N TYR A 30 -1.13 15.57 7.38
CA TYR A 30 -1.39 16.46 8.51
C TYR A 30 -1.52 15.72 9.85
N ASP A 31 -1.42 14.40 9.83
CA ASP A 31 -1.48 13.57 11.05
C ASP A 31 -0.89 12.19 10.74
N TYR A 32 -0.68 11.41 11.79
CA TYR A 32 -0.20 10.04 11.65
C TYR A 32 -1.13 9.19 10.79
N SER A 33 -0.55 8.30 10.01
CA SER A 33 -1.33 7.44 9.12
C SER A 33 -2.16 6.43 9.91
N HIS A 34 -3.41 6.25 9.51
CA HIS A 34 -4.30 5.30 10.17
C HIS A 34 -4.44 4.01 9.34
N VAL A 35 -5.11 3.02 9.94
CA VAL A 35 -5.26 1.69 9.33
C VAL A 35 -5.95 1.76 7.96
N GLY A 36 -6.87 2.72 7.77
CA GLY A 36 -7.49 2.94 6.46
C GLY A 36 -6.48 3.28 5.38
N HIS A 37 -5.50 4.15 5.68
CA HIS A 37 -4.39 4.43 4.76
C HIS A 37 -3.58 3.16 4.50
N GLY A 38 -3.35 2.37 5.55
CA GLY A 38 -2.64 1.11 5.43
C GLY A 38 -3.29 0.19 4.41
N ARG A 39 -4.61 0.11 4.44
CA ARG A 39 -5.33 -0.76 3.50
C ARG A 39 -5.06 -0.35 2.06
N VAL A 40 -5.22 0.94 1.76
CA VAL A 40 -5.04 1.43 0.39
C VAL A 40 -3.65 1.04 -0.13
N TYR A 41 -2.60 1.39 0.62
CA TYR A 41 -1.25 1.31 0.07
C TYR A 41 -0.67 -0.10 0.16
N VAL A 42 -1.11 -0.92 1.11
CA VAL A 42 -0.77 -2.35 1.11
C VAL A 42 -1.41 -3.05 -0.08
N LEU A 43 -2.69 -2.76 -0.36
CA LEU A 43 -3.35 -3.35 -1.54
C LEU A 43 -2.62 -2.99 -2.83
N TRP A 44 -2.28 -1.69 -3.01
CA TRP A 44 -1.58 -1.28 -4.22
C TRP A 44 -0.18 -1.89 -4.31
N ASP A 45 0.47 -2.11 -3.18
CA ASP A 45 1.75 -2.81 -3.16
C ASP A 45 1.60 -4.25 -3.68
N VAL A 46 0.58 -4.97 -3.21
CA VAL A 46 0.31 -6.34 -3.67
C VAL A 46 -0.04 -6.35 -5.16
N PHE A 47 -0.86 -5.40 -5.61
CA PHE A 47 -1.24 -5.32 -7.03
C PHE A 47 0.00 -5.10 -7.90
N ARG A 48 0.88 -4.17 -7.52
CA ARG A 48 2.13 -3.90 -8.24
C ARG A 48 3.02 -5.13 -8.29
N ARG A 49 3.18 -5.82 -7.15
CA ARG A 49 3.99 -7.04 -7.06
C ARG A 49 3.43 -8.12 -7.96
N TYR A 50 2.12 -8.26 -8.00
CA TYR A 50 1.49 -9.28 -8.84
C TYR A 50 1.64 -8.96 -10.32
N PHE A 51 1.43 -7.69 -10.73
CA PHE A 51 1.63 -7.29 -12.13
C PHE A 51 3.06 -7.62 -12.56
N THR A 52 4.04 -7.27 -11.73
CA THR A 52 5.46 -7.55 -12.01
C THR A 52 5.70 -9.06 -12.11
N TYR A 53 5.14 -9.82 -11.19
CA TYR A 53 5.24 -11.29 -11.19
C TYR A 53 4.67 -11.89 -12.49
N ARG A 54 3.62 -11.31 -13.03
CA ARG A 54 2.99 -11.76 -14.28
C ARG A 54 3.71 -11.21 -15.52
N GLY A 55 4.83 -10.52 -15.36
CA GLY A 55 5.68 -10.07 -16.47
C GLY A 55 5.37 -8.68 -16.99
N TYR A 56 4.48 -7.92 -16.34
CA TYR A 56 4.22 -6.54 -16.74
C TYR A 56 5.30 -5.60 -16.21
N GLN A 57 5.64 -4.59 -16.99
CA GLN A 57 6.41 -3.47 -16.50
C GLN A 57 5.44 -2.49 -15.84
N VAL A 58 5.78 -1.98 -14.66
CA VAL A 58 4.88 -1.10 -13.89
C VAL A 58 5.58 0.23 -13.63
N LYS A 59 4.84 1.32 -13.88
CA LYS A 59 5.26 2.66 -13.46
C LYS A 59 4.20 3.19 -12.49
N TYR A 60 4.55 3.31 -11.23
CA TYR A 60 3.61 3.63 -10.15
C TYR A 60 3.89 5.02 -9.59
N VAL A 61 2.90 5.88 -9.65
CA VAL A 61 2.98 7.27 -9.18
C VAL A 61 1.96 7.47 -8.08
N GLN A 62 2.42 7.98 -6.93
CA GLN A 62 1.57 8.23 -5.77
C GLN A 62 1.97 9.58 -5.18
N ASN A 63 1.05 10.53 -5.18
CA ASN A 63 1.38 11.89 -4.75
C ASN A 63 1.33 12.08 -3.24
N PHE A 64 1.82 13.22 -2.81
CA PHE A 64 1.53 13.79 -1.48
C PHE A 64 0.83 15.12 -1.69
N THR A 65 -0.34 15.29 -1.08
CA THR A 65 -1.04 16.57 -1.07
C THR A 65 -0.47 17.39 0.07
N ASP A 66 0.70 17.96 -0.15
CA ASP A 66 1.50 18.58 0.90
C ASP A 66 1.16 20.04 1.16
N ILE A 67 0.04 20.51 0.61
CA ILE A 67 -0.59 21.77 1.00
C ILE A 67 -2.11 21.61 0.90
N ASP A 68 -2.84 22.01 1.93
CA ASP A 68 -4.27 21.78 2.07
C ASP A 68 -4.74 22.52 3.31
N ASP A 69 -6.04 22.80 3.39
CA ASP A 69 -6.66 23.46 4.56
C ASP A 69 -6.31 22.75 5.87
N LYS A 70 -6.30 21.41 5.84
CA LYS A 70 -6.03 20.61 7.05
C LYS A 70 -4.59 20.78 7.53
N ILE A 71 -3.64 20.86 6.60
CA ILE A 71 -2.24 21.10 6.94
C ILE A 71 -2.07 22.51 7.53
N ILE A 72 -2.72 23.50 6.91
CA ILE A 72 -2.66 24.89 7.39
C ILE A 72 -3.23 24.98 8.80
N ALA A 73 -4.38 24.34 9.05
CA ALA A 73 -5.02 24.34 10.37
C ALA A 73 -4.13 23.65 11.42
N LYS A 74 -3.53 22.53 11.09
CA LYS A 74 -2.64 21.80 11.98
C LYS A 74 -1.41 22.64 12.34
N ALA A 75 -0.84 23.31 11.34
CA ALA A 75 0.32 24.20 11.54
C ALA A 75 -0.01 25.34 12.52
N LYS A 76 -1.18 25.97 12.36
CA LYS A 76 -1.64 27.03 13.27
C LYS A 76 -1.79 26.50 14.71
N GLU A 77 -2.39 25.33 14.84
CA GLU A 77 -2.59 24.67 16.13
C GLU A 77 -1.26 24.41 16.84
N GLU A 78 -0.23 24.01 16.09
CA GLU A 78 1.08 23.65 16.64
C GLU A 78 2.07 24.81 16.70
N GLY A 79 1.73 25.97 16.13
CA GLY A 79 2.67 27.08 16.02
C GLY A 79 3.84 26.77 15.08
N ALA A 80 3.60 25.97 14.04
CA ALA A 80 4.61 25.55 13.08
C ALA A 80 4.27 26.04 11.68
N GLU A 81 5.22 25.91 10.76
CA GLU A 81 4.97 26.21 9.36
C GLU A 81 4.30 25.02 8.68
N PRO A 82 3.38 25.26 7.72
CA PRO A 82 2.72 24.16 7.01
C PRO A 82 3.69 23.17 6.38
N GLN A 83 4.80 23.65 5.82
CA GLN A 83 5.79 22.77 5.21
C GLN A 83 6.42 21.81 6.24
N GLU A 84 6.70 22.31 7.45
CA GLU A 84 7.26 21.47 8.52
C GLU A 84 6.28 20.37 8.92
N VAL A 85 4.99 20.71 9.02
CA VAL A 85 3.94 19.73 9.35
C VAL A 85 3.90 18.64 8.27
N ALA A 86 3.82 19.06 7.01
CA ALA A 86 3.73 18.11 5.89
C ALA A 86 4.95 17.18 5.87
N GLU A 87 6.16 17.73 6.01
CA GLU A 87 7.39 16.94 5.98
C GLU A 87 7.44 15.91 7.11
N ARG A 88 7.00 16.29 8.30
CA ARG A 88 6.98 15.39 9.45
C ARG A 88 6.07 14.19 9.21
N TYR A 89 4.88 14.44 8.70
CA TYR A 89 3.91 13.36 8.49
C TYR A 89 4.18 12.54 7.22
N ILE A 90 4.85 13.12 6.23
CA ILE A 90 5.38 12.34 5.10
C ILE A 90 6.42 11.35 5.61
N GLU A 91 7.33 11.80 6.47
CA GLU A 91 8.35 10.93 7.06
C GLU A 91 7.71 9.78 7.84
N ASP A 92 6.69 10.08 8.66
CA ASP A 92 5.95 9.04 9.37
C ASP A 92 5.30 8.05 8.41
N PHE A 93 4.64 8.56 7.38
CA PHE A 93 3.99 7.71 6.37
C PHE A 93 4.99 6.74 5.74
N LEU A 94 6.11 7.26 5.28
CA LEU A 94 7.12 6.42 4.62
C LEU A 94 7.70 5.38 5.58
N LYS A 95 7.88 5.75 6.85
CA LYS A 95 8.37 4.84 7.87
C LYS A 95 7.38 3.68 8.11
N VAL A 96 6.11 3.99 8.35
CA VAL A 96 5.14 2.92 8.63
C VAL A 96 4.85 2.07 7.39
N MET A 97 4.90 2.65 6.20
CA MET A 97 4.75 1.86 4.96
C MET A 97 5.93 0.91 4.79
N ASP A 98 7.13 1.36 5.10
CA ASP A 98 8.32 0.49 5.06
C ASP A 98 8.16 -0.67 6.05
N GLN A 99 7.68 -0.39 7.27
CA GLN A 99 7.43 -1.44 8.26
C GLN A 99 6.40 -2.45 7.78
N LEU A 100 5.41 -2.00 7.01
CA LEU A 100 4.38 -2.89 6.43
C LEU A 100 4.86 -3.62 5.17
N GLY A 101 6.09 -3.39 4.74
CA GLY A 101 6.65 -4.04 3.56
C GLY A 101 6.19 -3.45 2.24
N VAL A 102 5.65 -2.23 2.26
CA VAL A 102 5.19 -1.55 1.05
C VAL A 102 6.40 -0.99 0.29
N ARG A 103 6.56 -1.40 -0.95
CA ARG A 103 7.65 -0.93 -1.81
C ARG A 103 7.43 0.53 -2.16
N LYS A 104 8.52 1.30 -2.23
CA LYS A 104 8.42 2.72 -2.58
C LYS A 104 7.82 2.90 -3.97
N ALA A 105 7.06 4.00 -4.14
CA ALA A 105 6.55 4.36 -5.45
C ALA A 105 7.74 4.72 -6.35
N ASP A 106 7.53 4.60 -7.67
CA ASP A 106 8.54 5.06 -8.61
C ASP A 106 8.70 6.57 -8.51
N ILE A 107 7.60 7.28 -8.30
CA ILE A 107 7.59 8.73 -8.14
C ILE A 107 6.59 9.09 -7.05
N TYR A 108 7.00 9.98 -6.12
CA TYR A 108 6.12 10.60 -5.14
C TYR A 108 6.04 12.11 -5.42
N PRO A 109 5.25 12.55 -6.39
CA PRO A 109 5.20 13.99 -6.65
C PRO A 109 4.47 14.73 -5.53
N LYS A 110 4.98 15.91 -5.19
CA LYS A 110 4.37 16.79 -4.19
C LYS A 110 3.66 17.93 -4.90
N VAL A 111 2.51 18.33 -4.39
CA VAL A 111 1.74 19.43 -4.97
C VAL A 111 2.58 20.72 -4.99
N THR A 112 3.32 21.00 -3.92
CA THR A 112 4.11 22.23 -3.81
C THR A 112 5.23 22.33 -4.85
N ASP A 113 5.62 21.22 -5.46
CA ASP A 113 6.62 21.20 -6.52
C ASP A 113 6.00 21.29 -7.92
N HIS A 114 4.68 21.41 -8.00
CA HIS A 114 3.97 21.32 -9.27
C HIS A 114 3.01 22.46 -9.55
N UNK A 115 3.10 23.45 -9.05
CA UNK A 115 2.39 24.57 -9.26
C UNK A 115 2.32 25.02 -10.63
N SER A 116 3.50 24.99 -11.27
CA SER A 116 3.44 25.44 -12.68
C SER A 116 2.61 24.52 -13.56
N GLU A 117 2.70 23.21 -13.31
CA GLU A 117 1.88 22.24 -14.05
C GLU A 117 0.39 22.46 -13.81
N VAL A 118 0.00 22.77 -12.58
CA VAL A 118 -1.39 23.08 -12.25
C VAL A 118 -1.84 24.33 -13.02
N ILE A 119 -1.05 25.37 -12.97
CA ILE A 119 -1.38 26.65 -13.64
C ILE A 119 -1.56 26.42 -15.14
N GLU A 120 -0.69 25.63 -15.74
CA GLU A 120 -0.78 25.31 -17.18
C GLU A 120 -2.11 24.64 -17.53
N VAL A 121 -2.54 23.67 -16.71
CA VAL A 121 -3.82 22.99 -16.94
C VAL A 121 -5.00 23.95 -16.76
N VAL A 122 -4.96 24.78 -15.73
CA VAL A 122 -6.04 25.75 -15.48
C VAL A 122 -6.13 26.76 -16.62
N GLU A 123 -4.99 27.26 -17.11
CA GLU A 123 -4.96 28.17 -18.26
C GLU A 123 -5.58 27.51 -19.50
N GLY A 124 -5.23 26.25 -19.74
CA GLY A 124 -5.80 25.51 -20.87
C GLY A 124 -7.30 25.32 -20.76
N LEU A 125 -7.80 25.06 -19.55
CA LEU A 125 -9.24 24.93 -19.33
C LEU A 125 -9.96 26.27 -19.57
N LEU A 126 -9.36 27.37 -19.13
CA LEU A 126 -9.91 28.71 -19.39
C LEU A 126 -9.96 29.02 -20.89
N GLU A 127 -8.87 28.73 -21.61
CA GLU A 127 -8.80 28.97 -23.04
C GLU A 127 -9.84 28.17 -23.82
N LYS A 128 -10.14 26.96 -23.36
CA LYS A 128 -11.09 26.07 -24.04
C LYS A 128 -12.54 26.31 -23.62
N GLY A 129 -12.78 27.22 -22.68
CA GLY A 129 -14.14 27.58 -22.26
C GLY A 129 -14.71 26.66 -21.21
N HIS A 130 -13.87 25.89 -20.50
CA HIS A 130 -14.33 24.98 -19.46
C HIS A 130 -14.18 25.53 -18.04
N ALA A 131 -13.65 26.74 -17.91
CA ALA A 131 -13.42 27.37 -16.61
C ALA A 131 -13.68 28.86 -16.71
N TYR A 132 -13.83 29.52 -15.56
CA TYR A 132 -14.06 30.98 -15.51
C TYR A 132 -13.44 31.57 -14.26
N VAL A 133 -13.07 32.84 -14.36
CA VAL A 133 -12.42 33.59 -13.27
C VAL A 133 -13.46 34.37 -12.49
N VAL A 134 -13.37 34.31 -11.17
CA VAL A 134 -14.20 35.14 -10.26
C VAL A 134 -13.26 36.06 -9.51
N GLU A 135 -13.38 37.37 -9.78
CA GLU A 135 -12.50 38.38 -9.18
C GLU A 135 -12.80 38.58 -7.68
N GLY A 136 -11.74 38.76 -6.89
CA GLY A 136 -11.83 39.05 -5.48
C GLY A 136 -10.84 40.13 -5.08
N GLU A 137 -10.90 40.54 -3.81
CA GLU A 137 -10.09 41.67 -3.31
C GLU A 137 -8.60 41.36 -3.26
N SER A 138 -8.22 40.13 -2.90
CA SER A 138 -6.80 39.74 -2.73
C SER A 138 -6.28 38.82 -3.83
N GLY A 139 -7.07 38.62 -4.85
CA GLY A 139 -6.79 37.72 -5.95
C GLY A 139 -8.07 37.08 -6.43
N SER A 140 -7.98 36.33 -7.50
CA SER A 140 -9.16 35.73 -8.12
C SER A 140 -9.21 34.22 -7.88
N ASP A 141 -10.43 33.69 -7.80
CA ASP A 141 -10.68 32.26 -7.83
C ASP A 141 -10.93 31.82 -9.26
N VAL A 142 -10.60 30.59 -9.60
CA VAL A 142 -10.95 30.01 -10.89
C VAL A 142 -11.78 28.76 -10.63
N TYR A 143 -12.92 28.67 -11.30
CA TYR A 143 -13.85 27.54 -11.15
C TYR A 143 -14.00 26.76 -12.44
N PHE A 144 -14.16 25.44 -12.30
CA PHE A 144 -14.55 24.59 -13.42
C PHE A 144 -16.05 24.76 -13.69
N ASP A 145 -16.41 24.93 -14.94
CA ASP A 145 -17.79 25.10 -15.38
C ASP A 145 -18.39 23.74 -15.72
N LEU A 146 -19.16 23.16 -14.80
CA LEU A 146 -19.72 21.83 -14.98
C LEU A 146 -20.65 21.71 -16.20
N GLU A 147 -21.36 22.79 -16.53
CA GLU A 147 -22.25 22.78 -17.70
C GLU A 147 -21.48 22.61 -19.02
N SER A 148 -20.16 22.90 -19.00
CA SER A 148 -19.34 22.73 -20.19
C SER A 148 -18.93 21.28 -20.43
N PHE A 149 -19.26 20.35 -19.52
CA PHE A 149 -18.90 18.92 -19.63
C PHE A 149 -20.15 18.06 -19.43
N PRO A 150 -20.95 17.85 -20.50
CA PRO A 150 -22.21 17.08 -20.36
C PRO A 150 -22.06 15.66 -19.85
N GLU A 151 -20.87 15.05 -20.02
CA GLU A 151 -20.60 13.68 -19.55
C GLU A 151 -20.31 13.59 -18.05
N TYR A 152 -20.32 14.74 -17.33
CA TYR A 152 -20.04 14.73 -15.89
C TYR A 152 -20.94 13.73 -15.18
N GLY A 153 -20.34 12.89 -14.35
CA GLY A 153 -21.04 11.85 -13.63
C GLY A 153 -20.84 10.44 -14.21
N LYS A 154 -20.10 10.32 -15.32
CA LYS A 154 -19.95 9.02 -15.98
C LYS A 154 -19.19 7.99 -15.12
N LEU A 155 -18.36 8.42 -14.18
CA LEU A 155 -17.66 7.50 -13.29
C LEU A 155 -18.58 7.06 -12.14
N SER A 156 -19.19 8.01 -11.47
CA SER A 156 -20.01 7.75 -10.26
C SER A 156 -21.42 7.28 -10.57
N GLY A 157 -21.89 7.55 -11.77
CA GLY A 157 -23.28 7.30 -12.16
C GLY A 157 -24.24 8.38 -11.69
N ARG A 158 -23.71 9.51 -11.17
CA ARG A 158 -24.53 10.64 -10.69
C ARG A 158 -24.66 11.68 -11.77
N CYS A 159 -25.86 12.14 -12.05
CA CYS A 159 -26.05 13.24 -12.99
C CYS A 159 -26.11 14.57 -12.26
N LEU A 160 -25.81 15.64 -12.97
CA LEU A 160 -25.74 17.00 -12.40
C LEU A 160 -27.07 17.41 -11.77
N ALA A 161 -28.19 17.09 -12.43
CA ALA A 161 -29.53 17.43 -11.91
C ALA A 161 -29.80 16.78 -10.54
N ASP A 162 -29.43 15.52 -10.39
CA ASP A 162 -29.59 14.79 -9.11
C ASP A 162 -28.73 15.42 -8.01
N LEU A 163 -27.52 15.84 -8.35
CA LEU A 163 -26.61 16.45 -7.41
C LEU A 163 -27.14 17.82 -6.95
N GLU A 164 -27.67 18.61 -7.87
CA GLU A 164 -28.25 19.91 -7.55
C GLU A 164 -29.44 19.78 -6.61
N ALA A 165 -30.29 18.78 -6.84
CA ALA A 165 -31.49 18.54 -6.03
C ALA A 165 -31.15 18.13 -4.60
N GLY A 166 -30.03 17.42 -4.40
CA GLY A 166 -29.60 16.92 -3.09
C GLY A 166 -28.56 17.77 -2.37
N ALA A 167 -28.08 18.83 -3.00
CA ALA A 167 -26.92 19.56 -2.49
C ALA A 167 -27.24 20.43 -1.29
N ARG A 168 -26.44 20.26 -0.22
CA ARG A 168 -26.40 21.17 0.92
C ARG A 168 -25.14 22.01 0.80
N VAL A 169 -24.94 22.60 -0.38
CA VAL A 169 -23.76 23.42 -0.65
C VAL A 169 -24.07 24.86 -0.26
N GLU A 170 -23.14 25.52 0.43
CA GLU A 170 -23.23 26.95 0.65
C GLU A 170 -23.29 27.61 -0.72
N VAL A 171 -24.35 28.38 -0.94
CA VAL A 171 -24.55 29.04 -2.21
C VAL A 171 -23.60 30.23 -2.28
N ASP A 172 -22.56 30.11 -3.10
CA ASP A 172 -21.71 31.26 -3.45
C ASP A 172 -22.29 31.84 -4.72
N SER A 173 -22.92 33.01 -4.56
CA SER A 173 -23.60 33.68 -5.66
C SER A 173 -22.68 34.05 -6.83
N ARG A 174 -21.36 34.02 -6.61
CA ARG A 174 -20.40 34.31 -7.65
C ARG A 174 -20.23 33.14 -8.64
N LYS A 175 -20.61 31.92 -8.23
CA LYS A 175 -20.50 30.74 -9.10
C LYS A 175 -21.69 30.69 -10.07
N ARG A 176 -21.42 30.25 -11.29
CA ARG A 176 -22.46 30.05 -12.31
C ARG A 176 -23.39 28.89 -11.94
N ASN A 177 -22.85 27.88 -11.29
CA ASN A 177 -23.58 26.71 -10.81
C ASN A 177 -23.02 26.35 -9.43
N PRO A 178 -23.88 26.09 -8.42
CA PRO A 178 -23.38 25.75 -7.08
C PRO A 178 -22.43 24.56 -7.02
N MET A 179 -22.53 23.65 -7.98
CA MET A 179 -21.67 22.44 -8.03
C MET A 179 -20.33 22.69 -8.72
N ASP A 180 -20.11 23.85 -9.34
CA ASP A 180 -18.81 24.19 -9.92
C ASP A 180 -17.75 24.13 -8.84
N PHE A 181 -16.58 23.61 -9.17
CA PHE A 181 -15.54 23.39 -8.16
C PHE A 181 -14.29 24.22 -8.48
N ALA A 182 -13.56 24.55 -7.41
CA ALA A 182 -12.39 25.42 -7.52
C ALA A 182 -11.23 24.71 -8.21
N LEU A 183 -10.61 25.40 -9.17
CA LEU A 183 -9.36 24.98 -9.79
C LEU A 183 -8.18 25.75 -9.20
N TRP A 184 -8.42 27.00 -8.83
CA TRP A 184 -7.46 27.87 -8.16
C TRP A 184 -8.18 28.71 -7.14
N LYS A 185 -7.64 28.78 -5.93
CA LYS A 185 -8.22 29.55 -4.82
C LYS A 185 -7.32 30.73 -4.49
N ALA A 186 -7.86 31.94 -4.45
CA ALA A 186 -7.14 33.10 -3.96
C ALA A 186 -6.68 32.86 -2.53
N ALA A 187 -5.47 33.27 -2.21
CA ALA A 187 -4.91 33.10 -0.88
C ALA A 187 -5.58 34.04 0.12
N LYS A 188 -5.85 33.55 1.31
CA LYS A 188 -6.28 34.37 2.45
C LYS A 188 -5.04 34.90 3.15
N GLU A 189 -5.19 35.98 3.89
CA GLU A 189 -4.10 36.60 4.64
C GLU A 189 -3.41 35.57 5.55
N GLY A 190 -2.09 35.47 5.46
CA GLY A 190 -1.31 34.57 6.28
C GLY A 190 -1.19 33.14 5.77
N GLU A 191 -1.89 32.79 4.69
CA GLU A 191 -1.80 31.47 4.10
C GLU A 191 -0.62 31.37 3.13
N PRO A 192 -0.03 30.18 2.96
CA PRO A 192 0.91 29.95 1.87
C PRO A 192 0.28 30.25 0.54
N ALA A 193 1.02 30.85 -0.37
CA ALA A 193 0.50 31.26 -1.67
C ALA A 193 1.57 31.15 -2.72
N TRP A 194 1.11 30.88 -3.95
CA TRP A 194 1.97 30.82 -5.14
C TRP A 194 1.48 31.83 -6.14
N ASP A 195 2.41 32.46 -6.83
CA ASP A 195 2.08 33.44 -7.88
C ASP A 195 1.37 32.74 -9.05
N SER A 196 0.40 33.43 -9.60
CA SER A 196 -0.36 32.92 -10.73
C SER A 196 -0.87 34.09 -11.59
N PRO A 197 -1.36 33.81 -12.79
CA PRO A 197 -2.00 34.87 -13.60
C PRO A 197 -3.25 35.48 -12.92
N TRP A 198 -3.81 34.82 -11.91
CA TRP A 198 -5.03 35.25 -11.23
C TRP A 198 -4.75 35.87 -9.86
N GLY A 199 -3.47 36.05 -9.55
CA GLY A 199 -3.03 36.57 -8.27
C GLY A 199 -2.49 35.48 -7.35
N PRO A 200 -2.03 35.86 -6.15
CA PRO A 200 -1.51 34.85 -5.22
C PRO A 200 -2.61 33.90 -4.77
N GLY A 201 -2.29 32.62 -4.76
CA GLY A 201 -3.28 31.61 -4.40
C GLY A 201 -2.68 30.22 -4.37
N ARG A 202 -3.55 29.24 -4.36
CA ARG A 202 -3.13 27.83 -4.36
C ARG A 202 -4.13 26.96 -5.14
N PRO A 203 -3.68 25.77 -5.57
CA PRO A 203 -4.56 24.88 -6.34
C PRO A 203 -5.79 24.44 -5.56
N GLY A 204 -6.88 24.22 -6.28
CA GLY A 204 -7.99 23.43 -5.76
C GLY A 204 -7.56 21.97 -5.60
N TRP A 205 -8.29 21.23 -4.77
CA TRP A 205 -7.89 19.85 -4.45
C TRP A 205 -7.84 18.91 -5.66
N HIS A 206 -8.82 19.05 -6.56
CA HIS A 206 -8.97 18.08 -7.65
C HIS A 206 -8.00 18.28 -8.79
N ILE A 207 -7.57 19.52 -9.05
CA ILE A 207 -6.69 19.82 -10.18
C ILE A 207 -5.26 19.28 -9.96
N GLU A 208 -4.88 19.11 -8.70
CA GLU A 208 -3.54 18.64 -8.34
C GLU A 208 -3.25 17.29 -8.95
N CYS A 209 -4.15 16.33 -8.73
CA CYS A 209 -3.96 14.97 -9.24
C CYS A 209 -4.03 14.91 -10.76
N SER A 210 -4.94 15.68 -11.37
CA SER A 210 -4.99 15.74 -12.84
C SER A 210 -3.66 16.20 -13.40
N ALA A 211 -3.12 17.32 -12.88
CA ALA A 211 -1.87 17.88 -13.40
C ALA A 211 -0.70 16.92 -13.21
N MET A 212 -0.59 16.33 -12.01
CA MET A 212 0.54 15.44 -11.72
C MET A 212 0.44 14.12 -12.48
N ALA A 213 -0.76 13.55 -12.60
CA ALA A 213 -0.94 12.32 -13.38
C ALA A 213 -0.61 12.54 -14.86
N LEU A 214 -1.08 13.63 -15.42
CA LEU A 214 -0.79 13.94 -16.83
C LEU A 214 0.71 14.16 -17.06
N LYS A 215 1.38 14.80 -16.12
CA LYS A 215 2.83 15.03 -16.25
C LYS A 215 3.62 13.74 -16.31
N TYR A 216 3.32 12.81 -15.41
CA TYR A 216 4.16 11.61 -15.23
C TYR A 216 3.69 10.41 -16.04
N LEU A 217 2.41 10.33 -16.37
CA LEU A 217 1.84 9.17 -17.06
C LEU A 217 1.19 9.53 -18.41
N GLY A 218 0.94 10.80 -18.66
CA GLY A 218 0.30 11.22 -19.92
C GLY A 218 -1.20 10.95 -19.95
N THR A 219 -1.77 11.00 -21.15
CA THR A 219 -3.19 10.74 -21.37
C THR A 219 -3.44 9.23 -21.46
N ASN A 220 -4.65 8.82 -21.11
CA ASN A 220 -5.11 7.44 -21.30
C ASN A 220 -4.15 6.41 -20.70
N PHE A 221 -3.66 6.72 -19.48
CA PHE A 221 -2.77 5.80 -18.79
C PHE A 221 -3.58 4.59 -18.27
N THR A 222 -2.88 3.55 -17.80
CA THR A 222 -3.51 2.26 -17.62
C THR A 222 -4.53 2.24 -16.46
N ILE A 223 -4.11 2.61 -15.24
CA ILE A 223 -4.96 2.45 -14.06
C ILE A 223 -4.89 3.69 -13.16
N HIS A 224 -6.06 4.19 -12.76
CA HIS A 224 -6.17 5.20 -11.70
C HIS A 224 -6.88 4.55 -10.52
N GLY A 225 -6.34 4.70 -9.33
CA GLY A 225 -6.90 4.05 -8.15
C GLY A 225 -6.97 4.90 -6.92
N GLY A 226 -7.64 4.35 -5.93
CA GLY A 226 -7.80 4.98 -4.63
C GLY A 226 -8.97 4.39 -3.86
N GLY A 227 -9.28 4.96 -2.72
CA GLY A 227 -10.42 4.52 -1.93
C GLY A 227 -11.75 4.83 -2.61
N SER A 228 -12.77 4.05 -2.27
CA SER A 228 -14.11 4.22 -2.87
C SER A 228 -14.71 5.60 -2.57
N ASP A 229 -14.29 6.24 -1.47
CA ASP A 229 -14.73 7.59 -1.13
C ASP A 229 -14.23 8.65 -2.12
N LEU A 230 -13.20 8.33 -2.90
CA LEU A 230 -12.66 9.26 -3.91
C LEU A 230 -13.41 9.22 -5.24
N VAL A 231 -14.27 8.22 -5.47
CA VAL A 231 -15.02 8.12 -6.73
C VAL A 231 -15.73 9.44 -7.02
N PHE A 232 -16.41 9.97 -6.00
CA PHE A 232 -17.12 11.24 -6.11
C PHE A 232 -16.90 12.06 -4.83
N PRO A 233 -16.52 13.34 -4.94
CA PRO A 233 -16.36 14.09 -6.19
C PRO A 233 -14.95 14.05 -6.80
N HIS A 234 -13.93 13.58 -6.07
CA HIS A 234 -12.53 13.79 -6.45
C HIS A 234 -12.19 13.21 -7.83
N HIS A 235 -12.41 11.90 -8.03
CA HIS A 235 -12.05 11.26 -9.30
C HIS A 235 -12.97 11.70 -10.45
N GLU A 236 -14.26 11.91 -10.15
CA GLU A 236 -15.17 12.45 -11.14
C GLU A 236 -14.68 13.81 -11.65
N ASN A 237 -14.23 14.66 -10.72
CA ASN A 237 -13.71 15.99 -11.06
C ASN A 237 -12.40 15.91 -11.81
N GLU A 238 -11.55 14.95 -11.49
CA GLU A 238 -10.30 14.72 -12.23
C GLU A 238 -10.58 14.36 -13.69
N ILE A 239 -11.58 13.53 -13.94
CA ILE A 239 -12.00 13.18 -15.31
C ILE A 239 -12.42 14.43 -16.06
N ALA A 240 -13.30 15.24 -15.45
CA ALA A 240 -13.77 16.48 -16.08
C ALA A 240 -12.59 17.37 -16.46
N GLN A 241 -11.70 17.61 -15.52
CA GLN A 241 -10.53 18.48 -15.74
C GLN A 241 -9.61 17.94 -16.84
N SER A 242 -9.27 16.68 -16.73
CA SER A 242 -8.27 16.09 -17.64
C SER A 242 -8.81 15.92 -19.06
N GLU A 243 -10.04 15.44 -19.19
CA GLU A 243 -10.63 15.21 -20.52
C GLU A 243 -10.97 16.51 -21.21
N CYS A 244 -11.43 17.52 -20.48
CA CYS A 244 -11.68 18.82 -21.06
C CYS A 244 -10.37 19.52 -21.47
N TYR A 245 -9.31 19.31 -20.70
CA TYR A 245 -8.00 19.91 -21.02
C TYR A 245 -7.34 19.23 -22.22
N THR A 246 -7.31 17.89 -22.26
CA THR A 246 -6.54 17.15 -23.26
C THR A 246 -7.36 16.76 -24.49
N GLY A 247 -8.67 16.65 -24.37
CA GLY A 247 -9.52 16.09 -25.42
C GLY A 247 -9.37 14.58 -25.56
N GLN A 248 -8.76 13.91 -24.59
CA GLN A 248 -8.46 12.48 -24.60
C GLN A 248 -8.97 11.84 -23.30
N PRO A 249 -9.23 10.51 -23.32
CA PRO A 249 -9.54 9.82 -22.05
C PRO A 249 -8.39 9.98 -21.05
N PHE A 250 -8.74 10.04 -19.77
CA PHE A 250 -7.74 10.26 -18.72
C PHE A 250 -7.06 8.94 -18.34
N ALA A 251 -7.83 7.94 -17.87
CA ALA A 251 -7.32 6.63 -17.52
C ALA A 251 -8.20 5.53 -18.12
N LYS A 252 -7.60 4.38 -18.42
CA LYS A 252 -8.34 3.26 -19.03
C LYS A 252 -9.19 2.52 -18.02
N VAL A 253 -8.64 2.26 -16.83
CA VAL A 253 -9.30 1.44 -15.79
C VAL A 253 -9.27 2.21 -14.49
N TRP A 254 -10.42 2.26 -13.82
CA TRP A 254 -10.56 2.91 -12.52
C TRP A 254 -10.79 1.83 -11.46
N VAL A 255 -9.90 1.77 -10.46
CA VAL A 255 -9.91 0.71 -9.44
C VAL A 255 -10.10 1.35 -8.07
N HIS A 256 -11.15 0.93 -7.36
CA HIS A 256 -11.46 1.52 -6.06
C HIS A 256 -11.58 0.43 -4.99
N ASN A 257 -10.88 0.65 -3.87
CA ASN A 257 -10.96 -0.27 -2.74
C ASN A 257 -12.01 0.20 -1.74
N GLY A 258 -12.64 -0.76 -1.09
CA GLY A 258 -13.55 -0.48 0.02
C GLY A 258 -12.79 0.05 1.22
N PHE A 259 -13.49 0.78 2.08
CA PHE A 259 -12.88 1.40 3.26
C PHE A 259 -12.82 0.44 4.44
N VAL A 260 -12.01 0.80 5.42
CA VAL A 260 -11.97 0.07 6.69
C VAL A 260 -13.12 0.58 7.56
N GLN A 261 -13.84 -0.37 8.17
CA GLN A 261 -14.99 -0.06 9.05
C GLN A 261 -14.64 -0.40 10.49
N VAL A 262 -15.17 0.41 11.42
CA VAL A 262 -15.15 0.12 12.84
C VAL A 262 -16.61 0.15 13.31
N ARG A 263 -17.10 -0.98 13.78
CA ARG A 263 -18.50 -1.14 14.22
C ARG A 263 -19.49 -0.70 13.14
N GLY A 264 -19.21 -1.09 11.89
CA GLY A 264 -20.08 -0.80 10.76
C GLY A 264 -19.97 0.59 10.17
N GLU A 265 -19.14 1.46 10.74
CA GLU A 265 -18.92 2.82 10.23
C GLU A 265 -17.53 2.97 9.63
N LYS A 266 -17.41 3.76 8.58
CA LYS A 266 -16.12 4.06 7.96
C LYS A 266 -15.13 4.60 8.99
N MET A 267 -13.91 4.08 9.03
CA MET A 267 -12.83 4.62 9.87
C MET A 267 -12.42 5.98 9.32
N SER A 268 -12.50 7.03 10.15
CA SER A 268 -12.10 8.36 9.72
C SER A 268 -11.69 9.22 10.91
N LYS A 269 -10.86 10.22 10.64
CA LYS A 269 -10.43 11.17 11.67
C LYS A 269 -11.59 12.03 12.14
N SER A 270 -12.51 12.40 11.25
CA SER A 270 -13.66 13.24 11.60
C SER A 270 -14.62 12.55 12.58
N LEU A 271 -14.75 11.21 12.50
CA LEU A 271 -15.59 10.44 13.42
C LEU A 271 -14.87 10.06 14.71
N GLY A 272 -13.54 10.22 14.76
CA GLY A 272 -12.76 9.87 15.94
C GLY A 272 -12.63 8.37 16.19
N ASN A 273 -13.00 7.54 15.23
CA ASN A 273 -12.96 6.09 15.36
C ASN A 273 -11.78 5.45 14.64
N PHE A 274 -10.72 6.22 14.44
CA PHE A 274 -9.54 5.74 13.72
C PHE A 274 -8.49 5.17 14.66
N PHE A 275 -7.68 4.27 14.12
CA PHE A 275 -6.54 3.69 14.81
C PHE A 275 -5.30 3.96 13.97
N THR A 276 -4.27 4.56 14.56
CA THR A 276 -3.03 4.83 13.82
C THR A 276 -2.25 3.55 13.64
N ILE A 277 -1.55 3.46 12.52
CA ILE A 277 -0.70 2.29 12.25
C ILE A 277 0.37 2.17 13.33
N ARG A 278 1.00 3.28 13.72
CA ARG A 278 2.06 3.25 14.73
C ARG A 278 1.57 2.68 16.07
N ASP A 279 0.33 2.97 16.45
CA ASP A 279 -0.24 2.43 17.69
C ASP A 279 -0.55 0.93 17.57
N VAL A 280 -1.09 0.51 16.43
CA VAL A 280 -1.35 -0.92 16.18
C VAL A 280 -0.05 -1.72 16.24
N LEU A 281 1.04 -1.18 15.68
CA LEU A 281 2.33 -1.88 15.64
C LEU A 281 3.01 -2.00 17.01
N ARG A 282 2.50 -1.34 18.04
CA ARG A 282 2.97 -1.57 19.41
C ARG A 282 2.52 -2.93 19.96
N GLU A 283 1.41 -3.45 19.47
CA GLU A 283 0.82 -4.69 19.97
C GLU A 283 0.84 -5.85 18.96
N PHE A 284 0.89 -5.54 17.67
CA PHE A 284 0.83 -6.54 16.60
C PHE A 284 2.01 -6.36 15.66
N SER A 285 2.47 -7.47 15.07
CA SER A 285 3.57 -7.39 14.10
C SER A 285 3.10 -6.70 12.82
N PRO A 286 4.02 -6.03 12.11
CA PRO A 286 3.65 -5.41 10.82
C PRO A 286 3.07 -6.41 9.83
N ARG A 287 3.59 -7.63 9.79
CA ARG A 287 3.12 -8.63 8.82
C ARG A 287 1.73 -9.15 9.19
N ALA A 288 1.40 -9.21 10.49
CA ALA A 288 0.04 -9.56 10.92
C ALA A 288 -0.95 -8.49 10.45
N LEU A 289 -0.60 -7.22 10.59
CA LEU A 289 -1.45 -6.13 10.08
C LEU A 289 -1.57 -6.22 8.56
N ARG A 290 -0.47 -6.45 7.86
CA ARG A 290 -0.50 -6.61 6.40
C ARG A 290 -1.40 -7.77 5.98
N TYR A 291 -1.28 -8.93 6.64
CA TYR A 291 -2.15 -10.08 6.36
C TYR A 291 -3.63 -9.68 6.52
N PHE A 292 -3.94 -9.01 7.62
CA PHE A 292 -5.31 -8.55 7.88
C PHE A 292 -5.82 -7.65 6.74
N LEU A 293 -4.98 -6.70 6.30
CA LEU A 293 -5.38 -5.70 5.31
C LEU A 293 -5.69 -6.31 3.93
N ILE A 294 -5.16 -7.50 3.62
CA ILE A 294 -5.42 -8.17 2.34
C ILE A 294 -6.35 -9.39 2.50
N SER A 295 -6.90 -9.62 3.69
CA SER A 295 -7.69 -10.83 3.99
C SER A 295 -9.09 -10.83 3.38
N THR A 296 -9.58 -9.68 2.96
CA THR A 296 -10.90 -9.53 2.33
C THR A 296 -10.69 -8.95 0.93
N HIS A 297 -11.53 -9.32 -0.02
CA HIS A 297 -11.43 -8.78 -1.39
C HIS A 297 -11.41 -7.26 -1.34
N TYR A 298 -10.54 -6.63 -2.14
CA TYR A 298 -10.29 -5.20 -2.04
C TYR A 298 -11.54 -4.35 -2.25
N ARG A 299 -12.50 -4.80 -3.06
CA ARG A 299 -13.73 -4.03 -3.31
C ARG A 299 -14.70 -4.03 -2.14
N LYS A 300 -14.54 -4.94 -1.18
CA LYS A 300 -15.41 -5.03 -0.01
C LYS A 300 -14.88 -4.19 1.15
N PRO A 301 -15.77 -3.64 1.97
CA PRO A 301 -15.30 -3.03 3.23
C PRO A 301 -14.62 -4.06 4.11
N LEU A 302 -13.65 -3.61 4.90
CA LEU A 302 -12.88 -4.46 5.81
C LEU A 302 -13.23 -4.07 7.24
N SER A 303 -13.74 -5.01 8.02
CA SER A 303 -14.11 -4.75 9.42
C SER A 303 -12.90 -4.89 10.32
N TYR A 304 -12.53 -3.80 11.00
CA TYR A 304 -11.40 -3.75 11.92
C TYR A 304 -11.86 -3.99 13.35
N SER A 305 -11.17 -4.88 14.05
CA SER A 305 -11.27 -5.06 15.49
C SER A 305 -10.00 -5.77 15.96
N GLU A 306 -9.73 -5.70 17.25
CA GLU A 306 -8.57 -6.43 17.83
C GLU A 306 -8.74 -7.93 17.63
N GLU A 307 -9.98 -8.44 17.71
CA GLU A 307 -10.24 -9.87 17.50
C GLU A 307 -9.90 -10.29 16.08
N GLU A 308 -10.29 -9.48 15.09
CA GLU A 308 -9.98 -9.77 13.69
C GLU A 308 -8.47 -9.74 13.44
N LEU A 309 -7.78 -8.79 14.06
CA LEU A 309 -6.34 -8.66 13.92
C LEU A 309 -5.62 -9.84 14.58
N THR A 310 -6.12 -10.30 15.75
CA THR A 310 -5.59 -11.48 16.44
C THR A 310 -5.78 -12.72 15.57
N MET A 311 -6.93 -12.87 14.92
CA MET A 311 -7.19 -13.98 14.00
C MET A 311 -6.23 -13.95 12.81
N ALA A 312 -5.96 -12.76 12.28
CA ALA A 312 -5.00 -12.59 11.18
C ALA A 312 -3.59 -13.01 11.63
N GLU A 313 -3.19 -12.61 12.83
CA GLU A 313 -1.91 -12.99 13.41
C GLU A 313 -1.77 -14.51 13.52
N ARG A 314 -2.81 -15.20 13.99
CA ARG A 314 -2.82 -16.65 14.09
C ARG A 314 -2.75 -17.32 12.72
N SER A 315 -3.48 -16.78 11.75
CA SER A 315 -3.47 -17.33 10.38
C SER A 315 -2.08 -17.20 9.76
N LEU A 316 -1.45 -16.05 9.93
CA LEU A 316 -0.08 -15.85 9.43
C LEU A 316 0.91 -16.77 10.15
N GLU A 317 0.76 -16.91 11.45
CA GLU A 317 1.62 -17.77 12.26
C GLU A 317 1.55 -19.23 11.78
N ARG A 318 0.37 -19.71 11.39
CA ARG A 318 0.21 -21.04 10.81
C ARG A 318 1.04 -21.20 9.54
N LEU A 319 1.02 -20.20 8.66
CA LEU A 319 1.83 -20.23 7.44
C LEU A 319 3.32 -20.19 7.76
N THR A 320 3.71 -19.32 8.69
CA THR A 320 5.10 -19.13 9.08
C THR A 320 5.66 -20.43 9.70
N THR A 321 4.89 -21.07 10.57
CA THR A 321 5.31 -22.32 11.22
C THR A 321 5.53 -23.42 10.20
N ALA A 322 4.61 -23.57 9.24
CA ALA A 322 4.75 -24.58 8.19
C ALA A 322 6.03 -24.34 7.39
N ARG A 323 6.31 -23.09 7.04
CA ARG A 323 7.51 -22.74 6.29
C ARG A 323 8.79 -22.98 7.09
N GLU A 324 8.78 -22.64 8.38
CA GLU A 324 9.92 -22.87 9.27
C GLU A 324 10.25 -24.36 9.37
N GLN A 325 9.23 -25.22 9.53
CA GLN A 325 9.42 -26.66 9.61
C GLN A 325 9.98 -27.20 8.28
N LEU A 326 9.49 -26.68 7.19
CA LEU A 326 9.99 -27.03 5.85
C LEU A 326 11.49 -26.71 5.73
N ARG A 327 11.88 -25.51 6.17
CA ARG A 327 13.28 -25.06 6.10
C ARG A 327 14.20 -25.95 6.95
N LEU A 328 13.72 -26.42 8.10
CA LEU A 328 14.48 -27.35 8.93
C LEU A 328 14.74 -28.68 8.20
N PHE A 329 13.73 -29.20 7.51
CA PHE A 329 13.90 -30.41 6.71
C PHE A 329 14.89 -30.20 5.58
N LEU A 330 14.92 -29.04 4.97
CA LEU A 330 15.83 -28.72 3.88
C LEU A 330 17.30 -28.70 4.32
N GLU A 331 17.56 -28.59 5.61
CA GLU A 331 18.93 -28.67 6.16
C GLU A 331 19.44 -30.10 6.27
N LYS A 332 18.55 -31.11 6.18
CA LYS A 332 18.94 -32.51 6.33
C LYS A 332 19.70 -32.99 5.09
N LYS A 333 20.63 -33.92 5.32
CA LYS A 333 21.36 -34.57 4.25
C LYS A 333 20.48 -35.68 3.64
N PRO A 334 20.52 -35.85 2.31
CA PRO A 334 19.73 -36.89 1.68
C PRO A 334 20.15 -38.30 2.13
N GLN A 335 19.19 -39.17 2.39
CA GLN A 335 19.43 -40.56 2.78
C GLN A 335 18.31 -41.44 2.26
N GLY A 336 18.69 -42.62 1.78
CA GLY A 336 17.73 -43.66 1.47
C GLY A 336 17.00 -43.47 0.15
N GLU A 337 15.95 -44.24 0.02
CA GLU A 337 15.12 -44.29 -1.18
C GLU A 337 13.86 -43.44 -0.98
N THR A 338 13.31 -42.97 -2.09
CA THR A 338 12.09 -42.20 -2.12
C THR A 338 10.90 -43.07 -1.68
N SER A 339 10.16 -42.60 -0.68
CA SER A 339 8.96 -43.28 -0.16
C SER A 339 7.66 -42.52 -0.47
N LEU A 340 7.77 -41.22 -0.78
CA LEU A 340 6.59 -40.40 -1.02
C LEU A 340 6.05 -40.55 -2.45
N PRO A 341 4.74 -40.39 -2.66
CA PRO A 341 4.16 -40.40 -4.01
C PRO A 341 4.39 -39.05 -4.70
N LEU A 342 5.61 -38.81 -5.15
CA LEU A 342 6.02 -37.49 -5.65
C LEU A 342 5.17 -36.99 -6.83
N ALA A 343 4.77 -37.89 -7.74
CA ALA A 343 3.96 -37.46 -8.90
C ALA A 343 2.64 -36.82 -8.46
N SER A 344 1.95 -37.44 -7.49
CA SER A 344 0.68 -36.87 -7.01
C SER A 344 0.88 -35.63 -6.15
N LEU A 345 1.99 -35.55 -5.40
CA LEU A 345 2.33 -34.36 -4.62
C LEU A 345 2.66 -33.18 -5.53
N GLU A 346 3.36 -33.42 -6.63
CA GLU A 346 3.65 -32.37 -7.61
C GLU A 346 2.37 -31.87 -8.29
N GLU A 347 1.42 -32.78 -8.58
CA GLU A 347 0.11 -32.39 -9.09
C GLU A 347 -0.62 -31.48 -8.10
N ALA A 348 -0.60 -31.85 -6.81
CA ALA A 348 -1.24 -31.07 -5.77
C ALA A 348 -0.60 -29.67 -5.67
N LEU A 349 0.72 -29.60 -5.75
CA LEU A 349 1.44 -28.33 -5.71
C LEU A 349 1.08 -27.46 -6.93
N GLN A 350 1.04 -28.06 -8.11
CA GLN A 350 0.69 -27.32 -9.33
C GLN A 350 -0.74 -26.77 -9.24
N LYS A 351 -1.67 -27.56 -8.69
CA LYS A 351 -3.04 -27.09 -8.49
C LYS A 351 -3.08 -25.86 -7.56
N ILE A 352 -2.30 -25.87 -6.48
CA ILE A 352 -2.22 -24.73 -5.54
C ILE A 352 -1.71 -23.49 -6.28
N LYS A 353 -0.66 -23.64 -7.08
CA LYS A 353 -0.11 -22.52 -7.86
C LYS A 353 -1.13 -21.99 -8.87
N ASP A 354 -1.84 -22.91 -9.56
CA ASP A 354 -2.86 -22.52 -10.53
C ASP A 354 -4.03 -21.81 -9.86
N ASP A 355 -4.47 -22.29 -8.69
CA ASP A 355 -5.56 -21.68 -7.93
C ASP A 355 -5.18 -20.26 -7.46
N PHE A 356 -3.93 -20.08 -7.03
CA PHE A 356 -3.43 -18.76 -6.63
C PHE A 356 -3.49 -17.80 -7.82
N THR A 357 -2.96 -18.23 -8.96
CA THR A 357 -2.94 -17.41 -10.18
C THR A 357 -4.38 -17.12 -10.65
N ALA A 358 -5.26 -18.11 -10.61
CA ALA A 358 -6.66 -17.91 -11.01
C ALA A 358 -7.34 -16.87 -10.11
N ALA A 359 -7.08 -16.91 -8.79
CA ALA A 359 -7.64 -15.93 -7.87
C ALA A 359 -7.12 -14.52 -8.18
N MET A 360 -5.82 -14.36 -8.31
CA MET A 360 -5.22 -13.05 -8.57
C MET A 360 -5.57 -12.52 -9.96
N ASP A 361 -5.67 -13.40 -10.96
CA ASP A 361 -6.08 -13.02 -12.32
C ASP A 361 -7.53 -12.60 -12.39
N ASP A 362 -8.34 -12.99 -11.40
CA ASP A 362 -9.74 -12.62 -11.34
C ASP A 362 -9.92 -11.46 -10.36
N ASP A 363 -9.62 -10.27 -10.85
CA ASP A 363 -9.83 -9.02 -10.11
C ASP A 363 -9.05 -8.98 -8.80
N LEU A 364 -7.81 -9.46 -8.85
CA LEU A 364 -6.86 -9.32 -7.73
C LEU A 364 -7.46 -9.84 -6.40
N ASN A 365 -7.98 -11.05 -6.43
CA ASN A 365 -8.65 -11.68 -5.29
C ASN A 365 -7.60 -12.18 -4.27
N THR A 366 -7.17 -11.31 -3.39
CA THR A 366 -6.16 -11.65 -2.38
C THR A 366 -6.69 -12.65 -1.34
N ALA A 367 -8.00 -12.63 -1.04
CA ALA A 367 -8.58 -13.61 -0.13
C ALA A 367 -8.43 -15.03 -0.70
N GLY A 368 -8.70 -15.21 -1.99
CA GLY A 368 -8.49 -16.48 -2.66
C GLY A 368 -7.02 -16.88 -2.72
N ALA A 369 -6.14 -15.90 -2.92
CA ALA A 369 -4.70 -16.15 -2.93
C ALA A 369 -4.22 -16.63 -1.55
N LEU A 370 -4.69 -16.02 -0.47
CA LEU A 370 -4.36 -16.47 0.88
C LEU A 370 -4.86 -17.89 1.15
N ALA A 371 -6.06 -18.23 0.65
CA ALA A 371 -6.58 -19.59 0.76
C ALA A 371 -5.64 -20.60 0.12
N SER A 372 -5.08 -20.27 -1.06
CA SER A 372 -4.11 -21.14 -1.72
C SER A 372 -2.84 -21.31 -0.90
N LEU A 373 -2.35 -20.24 -0.23
CA LEU A 373 -1.20 -20.36 0.66
C LEU A 373 -1.51 -21.28 1.85
N HIS A 374 -2.72 -21.24 2.39
CA HIS A 374 -3.09 -22.15 3.47
C HIS A 374 -3.16 -23.60 2.98
N GLU A 375 -3.57 -23.83 1.74
CA GLU A 375 -3.49 -25.16 1.14
C GLU A 375 -2.04 -25.59 0.97
N LEU A 376 -1.14 -24.66 0.63
CA LEU A 376 0.29 -24.94 0.56
C LEU A 376 0.84 -25.36 1.93
N ALA A 377 0.43 -24.67 2.98
CA ALA A 377 0.84 -25.01 4.35
C ALA A 377 0.33 -26.42 4.72
N THR A 378 -0.91 -26.74 4.38
CA THR A 378 -1.49 -28.05 4.63
C THR A 378 -0.70 -29.15 3.90
N LEU A 379 -0.41 -28.93 2.61
CA LEU A 379 0.38 -29.86 1.80
C LEU A 379 1.77 -30.06 2.40
N THR A 380 2.41 -28.95 2.80
CA THR A 380 3.75 -28.96 3.41
C THR A 380 3.76 -29.79 4.70
N ASN A 381 2.81 -29.52 5.62
CA ASN A 381 2.74 -30.23 6.89
C ASN A 381 2.48 -31.71 6.70
N LYS A 382 1.58 -32.05 5.78
CA LYS A 382 1.24 -33.43 5.45
C LYS A 382 2.45 -34.19 4.87
N THR A 383 3.20 -33.53 4.00
CA THR A 383 4.38 -34.10 3.36
C THR A 383 5.48 -34.37 4.41
N ILE A 384 5.78 -33.36 5.23
CA ILE A 384 6.80 -33.45 6.27
C ILE A 384 6.46 -34.53 7.28
N ALA A 385 5.19 -34.67 7.65
CA ALA A 385 4.75 -35.65 8.65
C ALA A 385 5.06 -37.09 8.21
N GLN A 386 5.21 -37.36 6.92
CA GLN A 386 5.49 -38.68 6.38
C GLN A 386 6.99 -38.94 6.20
N LEU A 387 7.85 -37.95 6.51
CA LEU A 387 9.29 -38.04 6.30
C LEU A 387 10.06 -38.08 7.60
N THR A 388 11.10 -38.92 7.65
CA THR A 388 12.10 -38.91 8.71
C THR A 388 13.44 -38.53 8.12
N THR A 389 13.88 -39.28 7.11
CA THR A 389 15.15 -39.04 6.41
C THR A 389 14.83 -38.94 4.92
N PRO A 390 14.76 -37.73 4.38
CA PRO A 390 14.35 -37.55 2.99
C PRO A 390 15.45 -38.01 2.00
N SER A 391 15.00 -38.58 0.90
CA SER A 391 15.87 -38.87 -0.26
C SER A 391 16.20 -37.57 -0.99
N GLN A 392 17.14 -37.65 -1.95
CA GLN A 392 17.47 -36.49 -2.78
C GLN A 392 16.22 -35.98 -3.56
N GLU A 393 15.44 -36.88 -4.11
CA GLU A 393 14.24 -36.53 -4.87
C GLU A 393 13.17 -35.85 -3.96
N GLU A 394 13.08 -36.35 -2.74
CA GLU A 394 12.15 -35.78 -1.75
C GLU A 394 12.62 -34.39 -1.32
N LEU A 395 13.92 -34.19 -1.11
CA LEU A 395 14.46 -32.85 -0.82
C LEU A 395 14.23 -31.89 -1.99
N ASP A 396 14.37 -32.38 -3.22
CA ASP A 396 14.09 -31.54 -4.39
C ASP A 396 12.64 -31.07 -4.41
N PHE A 397 11.70 -31.96 -4.06
CA PHE A 397 10.31 -31.59 -3.94
C PHE A 397 10.09 -30.57 -2.81
N LEU A 398 10.72 -30.78 -1.66
CA LEU A 398 10.63 -29.82 -0.55
C LEU A 398 11.16 -28.43 -0.96
N ARG A 399 12.20 -28.38 -1.80
CA ARG A 399 12.70 -27.12 -2.34
C ARG A 399 11.64 -26.42 -3.20
N LYS A 400 10.88 -27.19 -3.97
CA LYS A 400 9.77 -26.64 -4.77
C LYS A 400 8.69 -26.04 -3.88
N LEU A 401 8.40 -26.66 -2.73
CA LEU A 401 7.47 -26.09 -1.75
C LEU A 401 8.00 -24.76 -1.21
N GLU A 402 9.28 -24.70 -0.84
CA GLU A 402 9.89 -23.47 -0.34
C GLU A 402 9.90 -22.36 -1.40
N GLU A 403 10.23 -22.72 -2.64
CA GLU A 403 10.21 -21.77 -3.75
C GLU A 403 8.81 -21.21 -3.96
N THR A 404 7.77 -22.03 -3.73
CA THR A 404 6.39 -21.59 -3.86
C THR A 404 6.01 -20.62 -2.73
N PHE A 405 6.42 -20.93 -1.48
CA PHE A 405 6.24 -19.97 -0.38
C PHE A 405 6.93 -18.64 -0.70
N SER A 406 8.14 -18.71 -1.24
CA SER A 406 8.92 -17.53 -1.57
C SER A 406 8.25 -16.70 -2.68
N SER A 407 7.85 -17.34 -3.77
CA SER A 407 7.30 -16.59 -4.91
C SER A 407 5.88 -16.06 -4.62
N LEU A 408 5.01 -16.87 -4.05
CA LEU A 408 3.63 -16.46 -3.79
C LEU A 408 3.51 -15.66 -2.48
N GLY A 409 4.18 -16.12 -1.44
CA GLY A 409 4.08 -15.49 -0.12
C GLY A 409 4.92 -14.24 0.04
N ASP A 410 6.19 -14.27 -0.40
CA ASP A 410 7.07 -13.10 -0.28
C ASP A 410 6.95 -12.17 -1.48
N GLU A 411 7.23 -12.67 -2.67
CA GLU A 411 7.32 -11.83 -3.86
C GLU A 411 5.99 -11.16 -4.20
N VAL A 412 4.88 -11.91 -4.15
CA VAL A 412 3.56 -11.37 -4.50
C VAL A 412 2.87 -10.74 -3.30
N LEU A 413 2.67 -11.49 -2.22
CA LEU A 413 1.86 -11.00 -1.10
C LEU A 413 2.65 -10.22 -0.05
N GLY A 414 3.98 -10.34 -0.04
CA GLY A 414 4.82 -9.58 0.91
C GLY A 414 4.59 -9.96 2.36
N LEU A 415 4.32 -11.24 2.64
CA LEU A 415 3.96 -11.69 3.99
C LEU A 415 5.14 -11.85 4.94
N TRP A 416 6.35 -11.99 4.40
CA TRP A 416 7.55 -12.17 5.22
C TRP A 416 8.64 -11.20 4.76
N ASP A 417 9.58 -10.93 5.64
CA ASP A 417 10.68 -10.02 5.30
C ASP A 417 11.52 -10.61 4.17
N PRO A 418 11.88 -9.83 3.18
CA PRO A 418 12.80 -10.31 2.15
C PRO A 418 14.18 -10.61 2.75
N VAL A 419 14.93 -11.42 2.05
CA VAL A 419 16.22 -11.96 2.45
C VAL A 419 17.30 -10.88 2.71
N GLU A 420 16.96 -9.60 2.56
CA GLU A 420 17.88 -8.49 2.85
C GLU A 420 18.30 -8.43 4.33
N ALA A 421 17.62 -9.17 5.20
CA ALA A 421 18.06 -9.35 6.58
C ALA A 421 19.41 -10.08 6.67
N GLU A 422 19.84 -10.76 5.60
CA GLU A 422 21.13 -11.44 5.59
C GLU A 422 22.33 -10.48 5.48
N GLU A 423 22.13 -9.28 4.92
CA GLU A 423 23.23 -8.29 4.84
C GLU A 423 23.56 -7.68 6.21
N ASP A 424 22.53 -7.47 7.02
CA ASP A 424 22.73 -6.96 8.39
C ASP A 424 23.34 -8.06 9.27
N ASP A 425 22.94 -9.32 9.08
CA ASP A 425 23.48 -10.43 9.84
C ASP A 425 24.93 -10.72 9.44
N ALA A 426 25.32 -10.47 8.18
CA ALA A 426 26.70 -10.67 7.75
C ALA A 426 27.68 -9.73 8.47
N GLN A 427 27.24 -8.56 8.92
CA GLN A 427 28.08 -7.65 9.71
C GLN A 427 28.02 -7.96 11.20
N VAL A 428 26.89 -8.46 11.68
CA VAL A 428 26.66 -8.73 13.09
C VAL A 428 27.24 -10.09 13.49
N GLU A 429 27.20 -11.08 12.59
CA GLU A 429 27.62 -12.45 12.88
C GLU A 429 29.05 -12.55 13.43
N PRO A 430 30.07 -11.90 12.82
CA PRO A 430 31.42 -11.98 13.40
C PRO A 430 31.53 -11.37 14.77
N LEU A 431 30.75 -10.31 15.05
CA LEU A 431 30.71 -9.68 16.38
C LEU A 431 30.08 -10.61 17.41
N LEU A 432 28.99 -11.29 17.04
CA LEU A 432 28.33 -12.26 17.92
C LEU A 432 29.25 -13.44 18.20
N GLU A 433 29.98 -13.91 17.20
CA GLU A 433 30.96 -15.01 17.37
C GLU A 433 32.04 -14.61 18.36
N LEU A 434 32.57 -13.39 18.23
CA LEU A 434 33.57 -12.87 19.17
C LEU A 434 32.99 -12.84 20.60
N ILE A 435 31.77 -12.36 20.76
CA ILE A 435 31.13 -12.27 22.07
C ILE A 435 30.92 -13.69 22.65
N LEU A 436 30.52 -14.66 21.82
CA LEU A 436 30.38 -16.05 22.28
C LEU A 436 31.71 -16.65 22.68
N GLU A 437 32.80 -16.32 21.97
CA GLU A 437 34.15 -16.75 22.37
C GLU A 437 34.54 -16.17 23.74
N LEU A 438 34.23 -14.88 23.95
CA LEU A 438 34.50 -14.24 25.25
C LEU A 438 33.71 -14.91 26.37
N ARG A 439 32.44 -15.26 26.10
CA ARG A 439 31.61 -15.97 27.07
C ARG A 439 32.24 -17.36 27.40
N THR A 440 32.68 -18.08 26.38
CA THR A 440 33.31 -19.38 26.52
C THR A 440 34.60 -19.27 27.37
N LYS A 441 35.41 -18.22 27.11
CA LYS A 441 36.61 -17.97 27.93
C LYS A 441 36.27 -17.68 29.39
N ALA A 442 35.22 -16.87 29.60
CA ALA A 442 34.75 -16.57 30.96
C ALA A 442 34.35 -17.89 31.70
N ARG A 443 33.59 -18.73 30.99
CA ARG A 443 33.12 -20.02 31.57
C ARG A 443 34.32 -20.94 31.89
N SER A 444 35.34 -20.97 31.03
CA SER A 444 36.53 -21.79 31.27
C SER A 444 37.33 -21.31 32.48
N LYS A 445 37.25 -20.06 32.81
CA LYS A 445 37.89 -19.47 33.99
C LYS A 445 36.95 -19.50 35.20
N ARG A 446 35.77 -20.10 35.08
CA ARG A 446 34.74 -20.16 36.10
C ARG A 446 34.22 -18.78 36.53
N ASP A 447 34.34 -17.81 35.62
CA ASP A 447 33.78 -16.47 35.78
C ASP A 447 32.32 -16.50 35.31
N TRP A 448 31.48 -17.07 36.19
CA TRP A 448 30.07 -17.24 35.85
C TRP A 448 29.33 -15.90 35.80
N GLU A 449 29.76 -14.92 36.56
CA GLU A 449 29.17 -13.58 36.57
C GLU A 449 29.27 -12.94 35.20
N THR A 450 30.47 -12.98 34.60
CA THR A 450 30.68 -12.43 33.24
C THR A 450 29.90 -13.21 32.17
N ALA A 451 29.91 -14.55 32.26
CA ALA A 451 29.20 -15.38 31.31
C ALA A 451 27.70 -15.12 31.33
N ASP A 452 27.12 -15.00 32.53
CA ASP A 452 25.69 -14.72 32.69
C ASP A 452 25.34 -13.30 32.21
N PHE A 453 26.20 -12.32 32.51
CA PHE A 453 26.03 -10.96 32.05
C PHE A 453 25.94 -10.92 30.51
N ILE A 454 26.84 -11.61 29.84
CA ILE A 454 26.85 -11.67 28.36
C ILE A 454 25.54 -12.28 27.83
N ARG A 455 25.12 -13.40 28.40
CA ARG A 455 23.87 -14.06 28.00
C ARG A 455 22.66 -13.13 28.17
N ASP A 456 22.56 -12.51 29.31
CA ASP A 456 21.41 -11.69 29.66
C ASP A 456 21.36 -10.41 28.79
N ARG A 457 22.51 -9.77 28.58
CA ARG A 457 22.56 -8.58 27.71
C ARG A 457 22.26 -8.91 26.25
N LEU A 458 22.74 -10.04 25.74
CA LEU A 458 22.39 -10.46 24.39
C LEU A 458 20.89 -10.74 24.29
N GLY A 459 20.29 -11.34 25.33
CA GLY A 459 18.84 -11.54 25.39
C GLY A 459 18.07 -10.25 25.31
N GLU A 460 18.49 -9.21 26.02
CA GLU A 460 17.88 -7.87 25.97
C GLU A 460 17.98 -7.25 24.57
N LEU A 461 19.04 -7.58 23.86
CA LEU A 461 19.29 -7.07 22.50
C LEU A 461 18.61 -7.91 21.42
N GLY A 462 17.86 -8.95 21.82
CA GLY A 462 17.13 -9.78 20.87
C GLY A 462 17.88 -10.99 20.35
N TYR A 463 18.97 -11.39 21.03
CA TYR A 463 19.75 -12.55 20.64
C TYR A 463 19.78 -13.57 21.76
N LYS A 464 19.23 -14.75 21.50
CA LYS A 464 19.18 -15.84 22.48
C LYS A 464 20.34 -16.81 22.24
N ILE A 465 21.06 -17.15 23.30
CA ILE A 465 22.16 -18.11 23.23
C ILE A 465 21.65 -19.50 23.62
N GLU A 466 21.99 -20.50 22.83
CA GLU A 466 21.70 -21.91 23.12
C GLU A 466 23.02 -22.67 23.15
N ASP A 467 23.27 -23.37 24.26
CA ASP A 467 24.44 -24.24 24.36
C ASP A 467 24.12 -25.58 23.75
N THR A 468 24.97 -26.03 22.82
CA THR A 468 24.84 -27.33 22.15
C THR A 468 26.11 -28.14 22.32
N PRO A 469 26.06 -29.46 22.06
CA PRO A 469 27.28 -30.28 22.15
C PRO A 469 28.40 -29.78 21.22
N GLU A 470 28.05 -29.09 20.15
CA GLU A 470 29.03 -28.54 19.18
C GLU A 470 29.49 -27.13 19.55
N GLY A 471 29.00 -26.58 20.68
CA GLY A 471 29.34 -25.24 21.14
C GLY A 471 28.12 -24.33 21.20
N PRO A 472 28.32 -23.10 21.72
CA PRO A 472 27.19 -22.18 21.82
C PRO A 472 26.77 -21.65 20.44
N ARG A 473 25.46 -21.47 20.27
CA ARG A 473 24.88 -20.90 19.06
C ARG A 473 23.93 -19.78 19.47
N TRP A 474 23.67 -18.88 18.52
CA TRP A 474 22.75 -17.79 18.76
C TRP A 474 21.62 -17.80 17.74
N LYS A 475 20.49 -17.23 18.14
CA LYS A 475 19.37 -17.00 17.22
C LYS A 475 18.68 -15.70 17.62
N ARG A 476 18.04 -15.05 16.68
CA ARG A 476 17.23 -13.88 16.99
C ARG A 476 15.95 -14.34 17.68
N SER A 477 15.56 -13.62 18.74
CA SER A 477 14.33 -13.91 19.50
C SER A 477 13.11 -13.20 18.90
#